data_60ee8bfc86e90ebc56e6bd91ca2509c5
#
_entry.id   60ee8bfc86e90ebc56e6bd91ca2509c5
#
_cell.length_a   1.000
_cell.length_b   1.000
_cell.length_c   1.000
_cell.angle_alpha   90.00
_cell.angle_beta   90.00
_cell.angle_gamma   90.00
#
_symmetry.space_group_name_H-M   'P 1'
#
loop_
_entity.id
_entity.type
_entity.pdbx_description
1 polymer ?
#
loop_
_entity_poly.entity_id
_entity_poly.type
_entity_poly.pdbx_seq_one_letter_code
_entity_poly.pdbx_strand_id
1 'polypeptide(L)'
;MSYIFNDEKQHYLKVDLVNCCDSVLPKNLKKKMEDFVNFISKINLTKGYRNRELESFTEKFVEKYGEYVEIPIKELLDGNLGLGLPKQTLGTHVKSSSSVEEQNFLSYLSKEVFKAVKNCKKEIDISNIPLGLLYPNSDRFVANQLELYCEIKNFESQPVISVVPNTGSDMIGKSIGRFASYFPNSYISLDSQLDNVELIEFPRDSKNLNVMSAQNAHSKKLLLSYDDNDNISIELDSVVVGVIKTEYRYKLYFRDLRTGSIVNFVTTSMLNHKSNGVFSDLARFLLTVSLEWQDNPFSVFRIIENFDFLPYIPKIKYGDIILSEEKWVLSDIDKSDLSSINQWKKDFDVPRLLYFHKADERLLVDLENDLDIQWLLKQNVDKLYFTHFEKCDGKNCEFIFGFENYQNSINHYSMQEKSVRRLTNNFYKNYVKTFSSDWIYFRLYGINSSILPELRERLLLFTDELLVEKLISDFHFVNYRDKDNGSLRLRFKINNDNNFEDLRFRITHWIDFLLESGFCNDVSFNLYEREIERYGGDSFTTVCERMFSIDSFLTLKLFSKKLLNDKDFWKFEKGCATRQASG
;
A
#
# COMPACT_ATOMS: atom_id res chain seq x y z
N MET A 1 34.36 5.01 -12.50
CA MET A 1 33.71 5.29 -11.21
C MET A 1 34.16 6.57 -10.50
N SER A 2 35.27 7.19 -10.85
CA SER A 2 35.81 8.42 -10.21
C SER A 2 35.13 9.73 -10.63
N TYR A 3 34.22 9.71 -11.59
CA TYR A 3 33.58 10.94 -12.12
C TYR A 3 32.21 11.30 -11.50
N ILE A 4 31.66 10.45 -10.65
CA ILE A 4 30.30 10.66 -10.08
C ILE A 4 30.35 11.39 -8.74
N PHE A 5 31.49 11.43 -8.05
CA PHE A 5 31.59 11.95 -6.68
C PHE A 5 32.68 13.03 -6.56
N ASN A 6 32.47 14.14 -7.21
CA ASN A 6 33.36 15.29 -7.08
C ASN A 6 32.87 16.29 -6.02
N ASP A 7 32.48 15.79 -4.86
CA ASP A 7 32.22 16.65 -3.71
C ASP A 7 33.38 16.50 -2.71
N GLU A 8 34.37 17.38 -2.85
CA GLU A 8 35.64 17.32 -2.12
C GLU A 8 35.53 17.45 -0.58
N LYS A 9 34.31 17.45 0.00
CA LYS A 9 34.11 17.77 1.41
C LYS A 9 33.39 16.73 2.28
N GLN A 10 32.98 15.59 1.75
CA GLN A 10 32.32 14.58 2.57
C GLN A 10 33.00 13.21 2.45
N HIS A 11 33.86 12.90 3.41
CA HIS A 11 34.36 11.54 3.60
C HIS A 11 33.31 10.73 4.37
N TYR A 12 32.70 9.74 3.73
CA TYR A 12 31.79 8.82 4.41
C TYR A 12 32.61 7.65 4.98
N LEU A 13 32.56 7.50 6.29
CA LEU A 13 33.12 6.34 6.98
C LEU A 13 31.99 5.34 7.22
N LYS A 14 32.10 4.13 6.65
CA LYS A 14 31.24 2.99 6.98
C LYS A 14 31.91 2.22 8.10
N VAL A 15 31.19 2.02 9.22
CA VAL A 15 31.61 1.20 10.34
C VAL A 15 30.53 0.16 10.59
N ASP A 16 30.87 -1.11 10.40
CA ASP A 16 30.03 -2.24 10.76
C ASP A 16 30.70 -3.03 11.89
N LEU A 17 29.95 -3.39 12.89
CA LEU A 17 30.41 -4.24 13.99
C LEU A 17 29.90 -5.66 13.76
N VAL A 18 30.79 -6.60 13.73
CA VAL A 18 30.48 -8.02 13.56
C VAL A 18 31.03 -8.80 14.74
N ASN A 19 30.20 -9.63 15.33
CA ASN A 19 30.65 -10.51 16.42
C ASN A 19 31.33 -11.75 15.82
N CYS A 20 32.61 -11.94 16.14
CA CYS A 20 33.42 -13.06 15.65
C CYS A 20 33.40 -14.25 16.62
N CYS A 21 32.41 -14.36 17.48
CA CYS A 21 32.31 -15.49 18.40
C CYS A 21 31.72 -16.73 17.71
N ASP A 22 32.31 -17.90 17.95
CA ASP A 22 31.68 -19.19 17.67
C ASP A 22 30.56 -19.44 18.70
N SER A 23 29.40 -18.88 18.43
CA SER A 23 28.24 -18.96 19.32
C SER A 23 27.37 -20.15 18.92
N VAL A 24 27.19 -21.11 19.82
CA VAL A 24 26.24 -22.21 19.63
C VAL A 24 24.94 -21.86 20.32
N LEU A 25 23.91 -21.61 19.53
CA LEU A 25 22.57 -21.34 20.05
C LEU A 25 21.92 -22.64 20.57
N PRO A 26 21.12 -22.57 21.64
CA PRO A 26 20.40 -23.72 22.17
C PRO A 26 19.48 -24.34 21.09
N LYS A 27 19.45 -25.69 21.01
CA LYS A 27 18.65 -26.41 19.99
C LYS A 27 17.16 -26.10 20.03
N ASN A 28 16.63 -25.78 21.21
CA ASN A 28 15.21 -25.42 21.37
C ASN A 28 14.87 -23.99 20.93
N LEU A 29 15.89 -23.15 20.67
CA LEU A 29 15.69 -21.76 20.28
C LEU A 29 14.93 -21.66 18.95
N LYS A 30 15.28 -22.48 17.98
CA LYS A 30 14.59 -22.50 16.66
C LYS A 30 13.08 -22.67 16.85
N LYS A 31 12.68 -23.70 17.60
CA LYS A 31 11.24 -23.95 17.85
C LYS A 31 10.57 -22.80 18.62
N LYS A 32 11.24 -22.24 19.64
CA LYS A 32 10.71 -21.09 20.38
C LYS A 32 10.46 -19.89 19.46
N MET A 33 11.38 -19.61 18.54
CA MET A 33 11.25 -18.50 17.60
C MET A 33 10.16 -18.77 16.55
N GLU A 34 10.04 -20.00 16.04
CA GLU A 34 8.94 -20.40 15.15
C GLU A 34 7.57 -20.27 15.83
N ASP A 35 7.45 -20.76 17.08
CA ASP A 35 6.23 -20.63 17.88
C ASP A 35 5.86 -19.15 18.12
N PHE A 36 6.87 -18.33 18.39
CA PHE A 36 6.70 -16.90 18.59
C PHE A 36 6.23 -16.19 17.31
N VAL A 37 6.89 -16.46 16.17
CA VAL A 37 6.48 -15.89 14.87
C VAL A 37 5.06 -16.32 14.50
N ASN A 38 4.72 -17.59 14.73
CA ASN A 38 3.35 -18.10 14.55
C ASN A 38 2.34 -17.39 15.47
N PHE A 39 2.75 -17.06 16.69
CA PHE A 39 1.90 -16.33 17.63
C PHE A 39 1.64 -14.90 17.15
N ILE A 40 2.69 -14.12 16.83
CA ILE A 40 2.52 -12.75 16.38
C ILE A 40 1.74 -12.67 15.06
N SER A 41 1.91 -13.67 14.19
CA SER A 41 1.15 -13.77 12.93
C SER A 41 -0.35 -14.07 13.15
N LYS A 42 -0.71 -14.68 14.28
CA LYS A 42 -2.11 -14.94 14.65
C LYS A 42 -2.79 -13.75 15.32
N ILE A 43 -2.03 -12.80 15.85
CA ILE A 43 -2.60 -11.58 16.43
C ILE A 43 -3.08 -10.68 15.29
N ASN A 44 -4.40 -10.54 15.21
CA ASN A 44 -5.00 -9.74 14.16
C ASN A 44 -5.14 -8.29 14.54
N LEU A 45 -4.21 -7.47 14.12
CA LEU A 45 -4.26 -6.04 14.38
C LEU A 45 -4.51 -5.19 13.13
N THR A 46 -4.24 -5.74 11.95
CA THR A 46 -4.47 -5.03 10.68
C THR A 46 -4.91 -6.01 9.61
N LYS A 47 -5.88 -5.62 8.80
CA LYS A 47 -6.28 -6.37 7.60
C LYS A 47 -5.26 -6.13 6.48
N GLY A 48 -4.05 -6.67 6.63
CA GLY A 48 -2.96 -6.51 5.68
C GLY A 48 -2.39 -5.08 5.57
N TYR A 49 -1.38 -4.91 4.74
CA TYR A 49 -0.90 -3.58 4.36
C TYR A 49 -2.00 -2.81 3.63
N ARG A 50 -2.47 -1.71 4.23
CA ARG A 50 -3.40 -0.80 3.59
C ARG A 50 -2.68 0.46 3.16
N ASN A 51 -2.69 0.70 1.86
CA ASN A 51 -2.25 1.96 1.28
C ASN A 51 -3.43 2.58 0.52
N ARG A 52 -4.00 3.67 1.04
CA ARG A 52 -5.19 4.32 0.44
C ARG A 52 -4.99 4.74 -1.00
N GLU A 53 -3.78 5.10 -1.37
CA GLU A 53 -3.50 5.52 -2.75
C GLU A 53 -3.41 4.34 -3.68
N LEU A 54 -2.83 3.23 -3.22
CA LEU A 54 -2.87 1.99 -3.96
C LEU A 54 -4.30 1.46 -4.09
N GLU A 55 -5.12 1.57 -3.03
CA GLU A 55 -6.56 1.25 -3.10
C GLU A 55 -7.26 2.11 -4.16
N SER A 56 -7.07 3.44 -4.12
CA SER A 56 -7.64 4.34 -5.13
C SER A 56 -7.12 4.07 -6.55
N PHE A 57 -5.85 3.71 -6.68
CA PHE A 57 -5.27 3.32 -7.97
C PHE A 57 -5.88 2.01 -8.48
N THR A 58 -6.07 1.04 -7.59
CA THR A 58 -6.69 -0.25 -7.91
C THR A 58 -8.16 -0.07 -8.33
N GLU A 59 -8.90 0.81 -7.66
CA GLU A 59 -10.27 1.16 -8.05
C GLU A 59 -10.31 1.76 -9.46
N LYS A 60 -9.40 2.69 -9.79
CA LYS A 60 -9.27 3.25 -11.13
C LYS A 60 -8.87 2.21 -12.18
N PHE A 61 -8.01 1.24 -11.78
CA PHE A 61 -7.67 0.13 -12.67
C PHE A 61 -8.92 -0.67 -13.03
N VAL A 62 -9.72 -1.07 -12.03
CA VAL A 62 -10.95 -1.83 -12.24
C VAL A 62 -11.99 -1.01 -13.03
N GLU A 63 -12.10 0.28 -12.74
CA GLU A 63 -13.01 1.19 -13.48
C GLU A 63 -12.63 1.28 -14.96
N LYS A 64 -11.32 1.41 -15.28
CA LYS A 64 -10.85 1.60 -16.66
C LYS A 64 -10.77 0.29 -17.45
N TYR A 65 -10.27 -0.79 -16.83
CA TYR A 65 -9.89 -2.02 -17.53
C TYR A 65 -10.75 -3.23 -17.17
N GLY A 66 -11.46 -3.20 -16.02
CA GLY A 66 -12.21 -4.36 -15.51
C GLY A 66 -11.33 -5.40 -14.82
N GLU A 67 -11.88 -6.60 -14.62
CA GLU A 67 -11.27 -7.68 -13.83
C GLU A 67 -10.55 -8.74 -14.67
N TYR A 68 -10.84 -8.80 -15.97
CA TYR A 68 -10.47 -9.92 -16.83
C TYR A 68 -9.29 -9.63 -17.78
N VAL A 69 -8.60 -8.50 -17.55
CA VAL A 69 -7.51 -8.04 -18.39
C VAL A 69 -6.25 -7.81 -17.58
N GLU A 70 -5.13 -8.12 -18.19
CA GLU A 70 -3.81 -7.77 -17.69
C GLU A 70 -3.17 -6.72 -18.60
N ILE A 71 -2.61 -5.70 -18.03
CA ILE A 71 -2.04 -4.54 -18.72
C ILE A 71 -0.52 -4.56 -18.59
N PRO A 72 0.25 -4.41 -19.69
CA PRO A 72 1.71 -4.23 -19.60
C PRO A 72 2.05 -3.08 -18.67
N ILE A 73 2.99 -3.31 -17.73
CA ILE A 73 3.27 -2.33 -16.68
C ILE A 73 3.72 -0.98 -17.23
N LYS A 74 4.51 -0.96 -18.29
CA LYS A 74 4.94 0.28 -18.95
C LYS A 74 3.77 1.08 -19.49
N GLU A 75 2.77 0.39 -20.05
CA GLU A 75 1.55 1.03 -20.52
C GLU A 75 0.69 1.53 -19.37
N LEU A 76 0.48 0.70 -18.34
CA LEU A 76 -0.32 1.07 -17.17
C LEU A 76 0.20 2.33 -16.48
N LEU A 77 1.53 2.44 -16.38
CA LEU A 77 2.19 3.54 -15.68
C LEU A 77 2.52 4.75 -16.58
N ASP A 78 2.24 4.67 -17.86
CA ASP A 78 2.28 5.82 -18.75
C ASP A 78 1.10 6.76 -18.48
N GLY A 79 1.38 8.06 -18.33
CA GLY A 79 0.35 9.04 -17.98
C GLY A 79 -0.66 9.32 -19.10
N ASN A 80 -0.33 9.00 -20.35
CA ASN A 80 -1.19 9.24 -21.51
C ASN A 80 -1.95 7.97 -21.92
N LEU A 81 -1.31 6.80 -21.84
CA LEU A 81 -1.88 5.53 -22.27
C LEU A 81 -2.61 4.82 -21.13
N GLY A 82 -2.04 4.89 -19.94
CA GLY A 82 -2.46 4.16 -18.76
C GLY A 82 -3.17 5.03 -17.71
N LEU A 83 -2.80 4.80 -16.48
CA LEU A 83 -3.25 5.54 -15.30
C LEU A 83 -2.16 6.48 -14.77
N GLY A 84 -0.94 6.37 -15.30
CA GLY A 84 0.24 7.02 -14.75
C GLY A 84 0.71 6.38 -13.44
N LEU A 85 1.88 6.80 -12.96
CA LEU A 85 2.35 6.39 -11.63
C LEU A 85 1.45 7.02 -10.56
N PRO A 86 1.06 6.26 -9.52
CA PRO A 86 0.38 6.85 -8.36
C PRO A 86 1.26 7.94 -7.77
N LYS A 87 0.67 9.10 -7.51
CA LYS A 87 1.41 10.28 -7.02
C LYS A 87 2.09 9.95 -5.68
N GLN A 88 3.26 10.50 -5.50
CA GLN A 88 4.29 10.54 -4.44
C GLN A 88 3.98 10.05 -3.01
N THR A 89 2.77 9.72 -2.68
CA THR A 89 2.28 9.43 -1.34
C THR A 89 2.28 7.95 -0.97
N LEU A 90 2.80 7.06 -1.83
CA LEU A 90 2.98 5.63 -1.49
C LEU A 90 3.79 5.39 -0.19
N GLY A 91 4.45 6.42 0.33
CA GLY A 91 5.25 6.38 1.55
C GLY A 91 4.70 7.15 2.74
N THR A 92 3.70 8.01 2.57
CA THR A 92 3.17 8.75 3.71
C THR A 92 2.19 7.89 4.49
N HIS A 93 2.55 7.55 5.72
CA HIS A 93 1.58 7.05 6.69
C HIS A 93 0.53 8.14 6.95
N VAL A 94 -0.56 8.13 6.21
CA VAL A 94 -1.76 8.79 6.71
C VAL A 94 -2.06 8.09 8.03
N LYS A 95 -2.10 8.84 9.14
CA LYS A 95 -2.62 8.33 10.42
C LYS A 95 -4.01 7.77 10.13
N SER A 96 -4.09 6.48 9.81
CA SER A 96 -5.37 5.80 9.72
C SER A 96 -5.95 5.79 11.13
N SER A 97 -7.23 6.05 11.26
CA SER A 97 -7.94 5.70 12.48
C SER A 97 -7.60 4.26 12.85
N SER A 98 -7.20 4.02 14.09
CA SER A 98 -6.89 2.68 14.58
C SER A 98 -8.06 1.74 14.25
N SER A 99 -7.75 0.55 13.75
CA SER A 99 -8.77 -0.45 13.47
C SER A 99 -9.47 -0.88 14.76
N VAL A 100 -10.66 -1.48 14.64
CA VAL A 100 -11.37 -2.02 15.80
C VAL A 100 -10.52 -3.08 16.52
N GLU A 101 -9.80 -3.87 15.76
CA GLU A 101 -8.88 -4.91 16.25
C GLU A 101 -7.71 -4.29 17.02
N GLU A 102 -7.11 -3.21 16.49
CA GLU A 102 -6.06 -2.47 17.21
C GLU A 102 -6.60 -1.89 18.54
N GLN A 103 -7.80 -1.33 18.53
CA GLN A 103 -8.44 -0.82 19.74
C GLN A 103 -8.74 -1.93 20.75
N ASN A 104 -9.19 -3.09 20.29
CA ASN A 104 -9.45 -4.24 21.17
C ASN A 104 -8.17 -4.75 21.82
N PHE A 105 -7.08 -4.85 21.06
CA PHE A 105 -5.77 -5.25 21.60
C PHE A 105 -5.23 -4.21 22.58
N LEU A 106 -5.33 -2.92 22.25
CA LEU A 106 -4.94 -1.82 23.13
C LEU A 106 -5.74 -1.86 24.44
N SER A 107 -7.05 -2.11 24.37
CA SER A 107 -7.91 -2.26 25.53
C SER A 107 -7.51 -3.46 26.41
N TYR A 108 -7.19 -4.58 25.79
CA TYR A 108 -6.66 -5.75 26.50
C TYR A 108 -5.33 -5.43 27.20
N LEU A 109 -4.38 -4.87 26.47
CA LEU A 109 -3.07 -4.51 27.01
C LEU A 109 -3.20 -3.52 28.17
N SER A 110 -4.06 -2.52 28.04
CA SER A 110 -4.33 -1.54 29.10
C SER A 110 -4.85 -2.20 30.39
N LYS A 111 -5.76 -3.17 30.24
CA LYS A 111 -6.28 -3.93 31.41
C LYS A 111 -5.19 -4.76 32.09
N GLU A 112 -4.34 -5.42 31.30
CA GLU A 112 -3.27 -6.25 31.87
C GLU A 112 -2.18 -5.38 32.53
N VAL A 113 -1.81 -4.24 31.94
CA VAL A 113 -0.90 -3.26 32.54
C VAL A 113 -1.49 -2.74 33.86
N PHE A 114 -2.75 -2.33 33.88
CA PHE A 114 -3.39 -1.85 35.10
C PHE A 114 -3.40 -2.91 36.21
N LYS A 115 -3.72 -4.17 35.87
CA LYS A 115 -3.68 -5.28 36.83
C LYS A 115 -2.26 -5.52 37.37
N ALA A 116 -1.25 -5.48 36.51
CA ALA A 116 0.13 -5.67 36.90
C ALA A 116 0.59 -4.56 37.86
N VAL A 117 0.37 -3.29 37.51
CA VAL A 117 0.70 -2.13 38.35
C VAL A 117 -0.02 -2.20 39.70
N LYS A 118 -1.34 -2.49 39.70
CA LYS A 118 -2.13 -2.64 40.94
C LYS A 118 -1.58 -3.73 41.88
N ASN A 119 -1.07 -4.83 41.31
CA ASN A 119 -0.54 -5.95 42.05
C ASN A 119 0.99 -5.90 42.23
N CYS A 120 1.62 -4.77 41.98
CA CYS A 120 3.09 -4.58 42.05
C CYS A 120 3.89 -5.60 41.24
N LYS A 121 3.34 -6.09 40.13
CA LYS A 121 4.02 -6.98 39.19
C LYS A 121 4.80 -6.15 38.18
N LYS A 122 6.06 -6.52 37.97
CA LYS A 122 6.97 -5.84 37.04
C LYS A 122 6.92 -6.42 35.62
N GLU A 123 6.11 -7.46 35.40
CA GLU A 123 6.01 -8.12 34.09
C GLU A 123 4.60 -8.60 33.76
N ILE A 124 4.29 -8.68 32.47
CA ILE A 124 3.05 -9.16 31.88
C ILE A 124 3.39 -10.20 30.82
N ASP A 125 2.82 -11.38 30.91
CA ASP A 125 2.94 -12.41 29.89
C ASP A 125 1.68 -12.45 29.01
N ILE A 126 1.84 -12.20 27.72
CA ILE A 126 0.76 -12.20 26.74
C ILE A 126 0.61 -13.52 25.99
N SER A 127 1.30 -14.59 26.42
CA SER A 127 1.17 -15.93 25.80
C SER A 127 -0.26 -16.49 25.88
N ASN A 128 -1.03 -16.09 26.89
CA ASN A 128 -2.42 -16.49 27.12
C ASN A 128 -3.45 -15.42 26.70
N ILE A 129 -3.21 -14.79 25.58
CA ILE A 129 -4.14 -13.78 25.02
C ILE A 129 -5.53 -14.39 24.75
N PRO A 130 -6.65 -13.68 25.01
CA PRO A 130 -7.98 -14.18 24.72
C PRO A 130 -8.16 -14.56 23.24
N LEU A 131 -8.81 -15.69 22.98
CA LEU A 131 -9.04 -16.20 21.62
C LEU A 131 -9.74 -15.20 20.70
N GLY A 132 -10.58 -14.31 21.23
CA GLY A 132 -11.21 -13.25 20.44
C GLY A 132 -10.26 -12.18 19.87
N LEU A 133 -9.01 -12.13 20.36
CA LEU A 133 -7.94 -11.28 19.81
C LEU A 133 -7.03 -12.04 18.86
N LEU A 134 -7.17 -13.36 18.78
CA LEU A 134 -6.48 -14.21 17.83
C LEU A 134 -7.43 -14.49 16.65
N TYR A 135 -6.89 -14.59 15.47
CA TYR A 135 -7.69 -15.01 14.32
C TYR A 135 -8.06 -16.49 14.43
N PRO A 136 -9.35 -16.83 14.23
CA PRO A 136 -9.78 -18.22 14.43
C PRO A 136 -9.35 -19.16 13.32
N ASN A 137 -8.91 -18.74 12.15
CA ASN A 137 -8.64 -19.67 11.03
C ASN A 137 -7.64 -19.21 9.98
N SER A 138 -7.09 -20.20 9.39
CA SER A 138 -6.26 -20.56 8.28
C SER A 138 -6.27 -19.71 6.99
N ASP A 139 -7.19 -18.75 6.82
CA ASP A 139 -7.36 -18.03 5.55
C ASP A 139 -6.62 -16.69 5.51
N ARG A 140 -5.73 -16.49 6.46
CA ARG A 140 -4.90 -15.28 6.51
C ARG A 140 -3.60 -15.45 5.77
N PHE A 141 -3.24 -14.39 5.12
CA PHE A 141 -1.96 -14.21 4.48
C PHE A 141 -0.91 -13.94 5.55
N VAL A 142 -0.39 -14.99 6.14
CA VAL A 142 0.83 -14.89 6.96
C VAL A 142 1.91 -14.29 6.09
N ALA A 143 2.76 -13.43 6.65
CA ALA A 143 3.90 -12.90 5.91
C ALA A 143 4.66 -14.04 5.23
N ASN A 144 4.85 -13.92 3.91
CA ASN A 144 5.58 -14.95 3.15
C ASN A 144 7.03 -15.03 3.61
N GLN A 145 7.59 -13.90 4.02
CA GLN A 145 8.95 -13.76 4.49
C GLN A 145 9.03 -12.66 5.54
N LEU A 146 9.89 -12.83 6.52
CA LEU A 146 10.23 -11.80 7.49
C LEU A 146 11.61 -12.01 8.10
N GLU A 147 12.25 -10.94 8.53
CA GLU A 147 13.40 -10.96 9.44
C GLU A 147 12.96 -10.46 10.81
N LEU A 148 13.40 -11.14 11.85
CA LEU A 148 13.20 -10.74 13.24
C LEU A 148 14.56 -10.44 13.88
N TYR A 149 14.68 -9.28 14.53
CA TYR A 149 15.91 -8.84 15.19
C TYR A 149 15.76 -9.06 16.69
N CYS A 150 16.69 -9.80 17.27
CA CYS A 150 16.67 -10.14 18.68
C CYS A 150 18.04 -9.92 19.30
N GLU A 151 18.06 -9.30 20.46
CA GLU A 151 19.18 -9.29 21.35
C GLU A 151 19.11 -10.54 22.25
N ILE A 152 20.16 -11.34 22.26
CA ILE A 152 20.23 -12.53 23.12
C ILE A 152 21.36 -12.32 24.10
N LYS A 153 20.99 -12.27 25.38
CA LYS A 153 21.89 -12.13 26.51
C LYS A 153 22.13 -13.52 27.14
N ASN A 154 23.31 -13.74 27.72
CA ASN A 154 23.63 -14.96 28.45
C ASN A 154 23.37 -16.26 27.67
N PHE A 155 23.63 -16.29 26.37
CA PHE A 155 23.26 -17.41 25.50
C PHE A 155 24.02 -18.72 25.83
N GLU A 156 25.10 -18.67 26.61
CA GLU A 156 25.86 -19.86 27.07
C GLU A 156 25.21 -20.59 28.28
N SER A 157 24.31 -19.92 29.01
CA SER A 157 23.67 -20.48 30.22
C SER A 157 22.14 -20.49 30.12
N GLN A 158 21.49 -19.38 30.43
CA GLN A 158 20.05 -19.18 30.32
C GLN A 158 19.78 -17.99 29.41
N PRO A 159 19.54 -18.21 28.13
CA PRO A 159 19.38 -17.15 27.20
C PRO A 159 18.15 -16.31 27.50
N VAL A 160 18.34 -15.00 27.65
CA VAL A 160 17.29 -14.01 27.71
C VAL A 160 17.18 -13.43 26.31
N ILE A 161 16.01 -13.58 25.68
CA ILE A 161 15.74 -13.12 24.32
C ILE A 161 14.91 -11.86 24.42
N SER A 162 15.39 -10.76 23.87
CA SER A 162 14.67 -9.50 23.79
C SER A 162 14.54 -9.08 22.33
N VAL A 163 13.34 -8.74 21.90
CA VAL A 163 13.14 -8.13 20.59
C VAL A 163 13.61 -6.70 20.67
N VAL A 164 14.53 -6.32 19.80
CA VAL A 164 15.09 -4.95 19.79
C VAL A 164 14.07 -3.91 19.31
N PRO A 165 14.27 -2.62 19.59
CA PRO A 165 13.33 -1.55 19.18
C PRO A 165 12.99 -1.57 17.68
N ASN A 166 13.97 -1.82 16.82
CA ASN A 166 13.73 -2.09 15.40
C ASN A 166 13.51 -3.59 15.22
N THR A 167 12.28 -4.03 15.44
CA THR A 167 11.91 -5.44 15.63
C THR A 167 12.20 -6.37 14.45
N GLY A 168 12.33 -5.82 13.24
CA GLY A 168 12.61 -6.63 12.07
C GLY A 168 12.18 -6.01 10.75
N SER A 169 12.11 -6.85 9.73
CA SER A 169 11.70 -6.47 8.38
C SER A 169 10.62 -7.40 7.83
N ASP A 170 9.72 -6.83 7.06
CA ASP A 170 8.68 -7.52 6.30
C ASP A 170 9.21 -8.26 5.04
N MET A 171 10.51 -8.21 4.82
CA MET A 171 11.21 -8.94 3.75
C MET A 171 12.47 -9.58 4.33
N ILE A 172 12.75 -10.82 3.94
CA ILE A 172 13.98 -11.50 4.29
C ILE A 172 15.14 -10.96 3.41
N GLY A 173 16.34 -10.90 3.98
CA GLY A 173 17.54 -10.47 3.26
C GLY A 173 17.95 -9.01 3.48
N LYS A 174 17.08 -8.17 4.03
CA LYS A 174 17.37 -6.73 4.18
C LYS A 174 18.59 -6.46 5.06
N SER A 175 18.70 -7.10 6.20
CA SER A 175 19.86 -6.94 7.08
C SER A 175 20.94 -7.96 6.78
N ILE A 176 20.55 -9.21 6.52
CA ILE A 176 21.49 -10.28 6.16
C ILE A 176 22.27 -9.88 4.89
N GLY A 177 21.61 -9.33 3.87
CA GLY A 177 22.23 -8.90 2.63
C GLY A 177 23.33 -7.85 2.85
N ARG A 178 23.10 -6.87 3.73
CA ARG A 178 24.09 -5.85 4.08
C ARG A 178 25.35 -6.46 4.70
N PHE A 179 25.17 -7.45 5.58
CA PHE A 179 26.28 -8.06 6.34
C PHE A 179 26.82 -9.34 5.69
N ALA A 180 26.27 -9.79 4.57
CA ALA A 180 26.61 -11.06 3.91
C ALA A 180 28.09 -11.18 3.59
N SER A 181 28.77 -10.08 3.21
CA SER A 181 30.21 -10.08 2.93
C SER A 181 31.09 -10.42 4.13
N TYR A 182 30.58 -10.27 5.33
CA TYR A 182 31.27 -10.65 6.59
C TYR A 182 31.06 -12.11 6.98
N PHE A 183 30.03 -12.77 6.41
CA PHE A 183 29.63 -14.15 6.72
C PHE A 183 29.51 -15.01 5.45
N PRO A 184 30.56 -15.14 4.63
CA PRO A 184 30.46 -15.79 3.31
C PRO A 184 30.00 -17.25 3.37
N ASN A 185 30.32 -17.96 4.46
CA ASN A 185 29.93 -19.37 4.66
C ASN A 185 28.51 -19.56 5.20
N SER A 186 27.88 -18.48 5.68
CA SER A 186 26.53 -18.50 6.27
C SER A 186 25.50 -17.86 5.32
N TYR A 187 25.97 -17.31 4.20
CA TYR A 187 25.08 -16.70 3.23
C TYR A 187 24.24 -17.77 2.53
N ILE A 188 22.96 -17.72 2.78
CA ILE A 188 21.99 -18.63 2.20
C ILE A 188 21.38 -17.93 0.99
N SER A 189 21.44 -18.59 -0.18
CA SER A 189 20.59 -18.16 -1.29
C SER A 189 19.14 -18.20 -0.83
N LEU A 190 18.43 -17.11 -1.00
CA LEU A 190 17.00 -16.99 -0.68
C LEU A 190 16.13 -17.44 -1.86
N ASP A 191 16.69 -18.26 -2.76
CA ASP A 191 15.92 -18.88 -3.84
C ASP A 191 14.92 -19.86 -3.22
N SER A 192 13.80 -19.33 -2.88
CA SER A 192 12.67 -20.05 -2.30
C SER A 192 11.74 -20.57 -3.40
N GLN A 193 10.74 -21.35 -2.98
CA GLN A 193 9.61 -21.73 -3.86
C GLN A 193 8.73 -20.55 -4.26
N LEU A 194 8.98 -19.36 -3.69
CA LEU A 194 8.31 -18.12 -4.04
C LEU A 194 8.98 -17.50 -5.27
N ASP A 195 8.21 -17.12 -6.26
CA ASP A 195 8.69 -16.40 -7.45
C ASP A 195 9.04 -14.93 -7.09
N ASN A 196 10.01 -14.78 -6.17
CA ASN A 196 10.51 -13.48 -5.75
C ASN A 196 11.52 -12.94 -6.77
N VAL A 197 11.39 -11.64 -7.05
CA VAL A 197 12.27 -10.90 -7.95
C VAL A 197 12.90 -9.76 -7.17
N GLU A 198 14.21 -9.77 -7.08
CA GLU A 198 14.95 -8.73 -6.37
C GLU A 198 15.05 -7.47 -7.22
N LEU A 199 14.58 -6.35 -6.67
CA LEU A 199 14.73 -5.04 -7.29
C LEU A 199 16.11 -4.49 -7.02
N ILE A 200 16.83 -4.16 -8.10
CA ILE A 200 18.15 -3.54 -8.04
C ILE A 200 18.06 -2.15 -8.65
N GLU A 201 18.29 -1.15 -7.80
CA GLU A 201 18.28 0.25 -8.20
C GLU A 201 19.42 1.00 -7.53
N PHE A 202 20.08 1.91 -8.27
CA PHE A 202 21.04 2.83 -7.66
C PHE A 202 20.30 3.87 -6.80
N PRO A 203 20.79 4.14 -5.57
CA PRO A 203 20.19 5.15 -4.73
C PRO A 203 20.29 6.53 -5.35
N ARG A 204 19.23 7.30 -5.20
CA ARG A 204 19.21 8.70 -5.65
C ARG A 204 20.04 9.63 -4.75
N ASP A 205 20.25 9.22 -3.49
CA ASP A 205 21.03 9.98 -2.52
C ASP A 205 22.32 9.21 -2.16
N SER A 206 23.46 9.84 -2.40
CA SER A 206 24.78 9.28 -2.09
C SER A 206 24.99 9.01 -0.59
N LYS A 207 24.29 9.73 0.29
CA LYS A 207 24.38 9.56 1.74
C LYS A 207 23.95 8.17 2.21
N ASN A 208 23.07 7.53 1.48
CA ASN A 208 22.51 6.23 1.82
C ASN A 208 23.25 5.04 1.19
N LEU A 209 24.25 5.28 0.33
CA LEU A 209 24.99 4.22 -0.39
C LEU A 209 25.50 3.12 0.52
N ASN A 210 26.06 3.49 1.68
CA ASN A 210 26.64 2.53 2.62
C ASN A 210 25.61 1.59 3.22
N VAL A 211 24.39 2.06 3.43
CA VAL A 211 23.29 1.25 3.98
C VAL A 211 22.59 0.44 2.91
N MET A 212 22.57 0.96 1.67
CA MET A 212 21.98 0.25 0.53
C MET A 212 22.82 -0.88 -0.01
N SER A 213 24.15 -0.83 0.21
CA SER A 213 25.04 -1.88 -0.25
C SER A 213 24.66 -3.21 0.39
N ALA A 214 24.07 -4.09 -0.39
CA ALA A 214 23.67 -5.42 0.03
C ALA A 214 24.12 -6.42 -1.04
N GLN A 215 24.41 -7.63 -0.62
CA GLN A 215 24.64 -8.73 -1.54
C GLN A 215 23.28 -9.27 -1.99
N ASN A 216 23.11 -9.44 -3.30
CA ASN A 216 21.87 -9.98 -3.85
C ASN A 216 21.63 -11.41 -3.36
N ALA A 217 20.41 -11.64 -2.86
CA ALA A 217 20.05 -12.90 -2.25
C ALA A 217 19.18 -13.78 -3.17
N HIS A 218 18.53 -13.19 -4.16
CA HIS A 218 17.65 -13.88 -5.10
C HIS A 218 18.30 -14.04 -6.47
N SER A 219 18.05 -15.19 -7.13
CA SER A 219 18.55 -15.46 -8.48
C SER A 219 17.85 -14.61 -9.53
N LYS A 220 16.52 -14.39 -9.40
CA LYS A 220 15.74 -13.54 -10.30
C LYS A 220 15.88 -12.08 -9.90
N LYS A 221 16.20 -11.22 -10.87
CA LYS A 221 16.45 -9.79 -10.64
C LYS A 221 15.68 -8.93 -11.64
N LEU A 222 15.27 -7.75 -11.20
CA LEU A 222 14.81 -6.66 -12.06
C LEU A 222 15.75 -5.46 -11.88
N LEU A 223 16.45 -5.09 -12.94
CA LEU A 223 17.39 -3.98 -12.94
C LEU A 223 16.67 -2.71 -13.41
N LEU A 224 16.59 -1.70 -12.54
CA LEU A 224 15.90 -0.45 -12.86
C LEU A 224 16.83 0.68 -13.30
N SER A 225 18.12 0.59 -12.98
CA SER A 225 19.06 1.70 -13.18
C SER A 225 20.17 1.41 -14.19
N TYR A 226 20.35 0.20 -14.60
CA TYR A 226 21.39 -0.19 -15.56
C TYR A 226 20.97 -1.47 -16.30
N ASP A 227 21.64 -1.71 -17.42
CA ASP A 227 21.45 -2.91 -18.22
C ASP A 227 22.55 -3.92 -17.87
N ASP A 228 22.15 -5.18 -17.64
CA ASP A 228 23.08 -6.26 -17.39
C ASP A 228 22.74 -7.40 -18.38
N ASN A 229 23.74 -7.94 -19.03
CA ASN A 229 23.59 -9.02 -20.00
C ASN A 229 23.30 -10.40 -19.36
N ASP A 230 23.03 -10.44 -18.06
CA ASP A 230 22.69 -11.68 -17.36
C ASP A 230 21.31 -12.19 -17.78
N ASN A 231 21.26 -13.39 -18.35
CA ASN A 231 20.04 -14.07 -18.82
C ASN A 231 19.01 -14.37 -17.70
N ILE A 232 19.29 -14.02 -16.46
CA ILE A 232 18.48 -14.29 -15.27
C ILE A 232 17.57 -13.12 -14.92
N SER A 233 17.81 -11.95 -15.54
CA SER A 233 17.04 -10.74 -15.26
C SER A 233 15.64 -10.79 -15.90
N ILE A 234 14.63 -10.34 -15.14
CA ILE A 234 13.29 -10.08 -15.65
C ILE A 234 13.31 -8.70 -16.32
N GLU A 235 12.78 -8.64 -17.52
CA GLU A 235 12.59 -7.37 -18.20
C GLU A 235 11.24 -6.75 -17.84
N LEU A 236 11.22 -5.44 -17.61
CA LEU A 236 9.99 -4.73 -17.30
C LEU A 236 8.91 -4.89 -18.39
N ASP A 237 9.34 -5.11 -19.64
CA ASP A 237 8.45 -5.36 -20.79
C ASP A 237 7.71 -6.69 -20.72
N SER A 238 8.23 -7.66 -19.97
CA SER A 238 7.57 -8.93 -19.72
C SER A 238 6.57 -8.91 -18.57
N VAL A 239 6.54 -7.81 -17.79
CA VAL A 239 5.68 -7.72 -16.61
C VAL A 239 4.31 -7.13 -16.97
N VAL A 240 3.26 -7.84 -16.60
CA VAL A 240 1.89 -7.37 -16.68
C VAL A 240 1.28 -7.23 -15.29
N VAL A 241 0.30 -6.33 -15.21
CA VAL A 241 -0.45 -6.04 -13.98
C VAL A 241 -1.90 -6.46 -14.19
N GLY A 242 -2.42 -7.22 -13.26
CA GLY A 242 -3.83 -7.59 -13.19
C GLY A 242 -4.41 -7.33 -11.80
N VAL A 243 -5.71 -7.57 -11.64
CA VAL A 243 -6.40 -7.48 -10.35
C VAL A 243 -7.02 -8.82 -9.96
N ILE A 244 -7.06 -9.10 -8.67
CA ILE A 244 -7.81 -10.20 -8.10
C ILE A 244 -8.82 -9.62 -7.11
N LYS A 245 -10.08 -10.07 -7.20
CA LYS A 245 -11.12 -9.76 -6.22
C LYS A 245 -10.92 -10.65 -5.00
N THR A 246 -10.62 -10.04 -3.87
CA THR A 246 -10.59 -10.71 -2.58
C THR A 246 -11.94 -10.55 -1.90
N GLU A 247 -12.15 -11.19 -0.75
CA GLU A 247 -13.39 -11.07 0.02
C GLU A 247 -13.79 -9.61 0.33
N TYR A 248 -12.80 -8.74 0.53
CA TYR A 248 -13.04 -7.37 1.00
C TYR A 248 -12.73 -6.29 -0.03
N ARG A 249 -11.87 -6.54 -1.03
CA ARG A 249 -11.41 -5.54 -1.99
C ARG A 249 -10.69 -6.17 -3.19
N TYR A 250 -10.43 -5.36 -4.19
CA TYR A 250 -9.51 -5.73 -5.25
C TYR A 250 -8.06 -5.51 -4.81
N LYS A 251 -7.16 -6.40 -5.26
CA LYS A 251 -5.71 -6.27 -5.09
C LYS A 251 -5.02 -6.44 -6.43
N LEU A 252 -4.01 -5.63 -6.70
CA LEU A 252 -3.14 -5.77 -7.87
C LEU A 252 -2.18 -6.94 -7.68
N TYR A 253 -1.76 -7.56 -8.78
CA TYR A 253 -0.69 -8.53 -8.83
C TYR A 253 0.17 -8.33 -10.07
N PHE A 254 1.37 -8.90 -10.07
CA PHE A 254 2.26 -8.92 -11.20
C PHE A 254 2.42 -10.34 -11.74
N ARG A 255 2.52 -10.47 -13.07
CA ARG A 255 2.84 -11.74 -13.74
C ARG A 255 3.93 -11.50 -14.78
N ASP A 256 4.92 -12.40 -14.83
CA ASP A 256 5.91 -12.42 -15.90
C ASP A 256 5.35 -13.22 -17.09
N LEU A 257 5.21 -12.58 -18.24
CA LEU A 257 4.67 -13.21 -19.46
C LEU A 257 5.56 -14.31 -20.03
N ARG A 258 6.87 -14.31 -19.71
CA ARG A 258 7.81 -15.32 -20.21
C ARG A 258 7.63 -16.65 -19.49
N THR A 259 7.38 -16.62 -18.20
CA THR A 259 7.21 -17.81 -17.36
C THR A 259 5.75 -18.15 -17.09
N GLY A 260 4.85 -17.17 -17.25
CA GLY A 260 3.45 -17.27 -16.84
C GLY A 260 3.24 -17.20 -15.33
N SER A 261 4.31 -17.09 -14.54
CA SER A 261 4.26 -17.09 -13.08
C SER A 261 3.87 -15.72 -12.52
N ILE A 262 3.14 -15.73 -11.40
CA ILE A 262 2.98 -14.54 -10.56
C ILE A 262 4.31 -14.25 -9.87
N VAL A 263 4.74 -13.00 -9.91
CA VAL A 263 6.00 -12.55 -9.32
C VAL A 263 5.75 -11.53 -8.21
N ASN A 264 6.56 -11.60 -7.17
CA ASN A 264 6.61 -10.63 -6.10
C ASN A 264 7.95 -9.89 -6.12
N PHE A 265 7.90 -8.57 -6.08
CA PHE A 265 9.11 -7.76 -6.01
C PHE A 265 9.54 -7.57 -4.55
N VAL A 266 10.81 -7.81 -4.31
CA VAL A 266 11.46 -7.71 -2.99
C VAL A 266 12.74 -6.89 -3.10
N THR A 267 13.28 -6.47 -1.97
CA THR A 267 14.58 -5.78 -1.90
C THR A 267 15.37 -6.24 -0.69
N THR A 268 16.66 -6.47 -0.86
CA THR A 268 17.61 -6.76 0.23
C THR A 268 18.24 -5.49 0.81
N SER A 269 17.90 -4.33 0.31
CA SER A 269 18.34 -3.06 0.89
C SER A 269 17.69 -2.81 2.26
N MET A 270 18.49 -2.45 3.26
CA MET A 270 17.99 -2.07 4.60
C MET A 270 17.15 -0.78 4.60
N LEU A 271 17.23 0.03 3.54
CA LEU A 271 16.51 1.28 3.49
C LEU A 271 15.00 1.08 3.48
N ASN A 272 14.31 1.98 4.15
CA ASN A 272 12.86 1.97 4.16
C ASN A 272 12.32 2.43 2.78
N HIS A 273 11.75 1.49 2.02
CA HIS A 273 11.18 1.77 0.70
C HIS A 273 9.98 2.74 0.75
N LYS A 274 9.38 2.92 1.92
CA LYS A 274 8.28 3.89 2.14
C LYS A 274 8.77 5.33 2.27
N SER A 275 10.09 5.53 2.49
CA SER A 275 10.67 6.87 2.60
C SER A 275 10.79 7.54 1.25
N ASN A 276 10.39 8.82 1.17
CA ASN A 276 10.50 9.59 -0.06
C ASN A 276 11.97 9.85 -0.43
N GLY A 277 12.27 9.79 -1.73
CA GLY A 277 13.58 10.16 -2.26
C GLY A 277 14.66 9.08 -2.21
N VAL A 278 14.39 7.92 -1.58
CA VAL A 278 15.34 6.80 -1.51
C VAL A 278 15.24 5.92 -2.74
N PHE A 279 14.04 5.42 -3.02
CA PHE A 279 13.74 4.60 -4.19
C PHE A 279 12.97 5.42 -5.25
N SER A 280 13.04 4.99 -6.50
CA SER A 280 12.17 5.54 -7.55
C SER A 280 10.69 5.26 -7.26
N ASP A 281 9.81 6.05 -7.86
CA ASP A 281 8.37 5.84 -7.71
C ASP A 281 7.94 4.49 -8.29
N LEU A 282 8.62 4.03 -9.36
CA LEU A 282 8.41 2.71 -9.93
C LEU A 282 8.80 1.61 -8.94
N ALA A 283 9.99 1.65 -8.35
CA ALA A 283 10.42 0.66 -7.36
C ALA A 283 9.48 0.64 -6.15
N ARG A 284 9.08 1.80 -5.67
CA ARG A 284 8.11 1.94 -4.56
C ARG A 284 6.75 1.33 -4.91
N PHE A 285 6.25 1.56 -6.13
CA PHE A 285 5.02 0.94 -6.62
C PHE A 285 5.12 -0.59 -6.63
N LEU A 286 6.18 -1.14 -7.23
CA LEU A 286 6.41 -2.58 -7.32
C LEU A 286 6.47 -3.23 -5.93
N LEU A 287 7.23 -2.66 -5.01
CA LEU A 287 7.37 -3.14 -3.64
C LEU A 287 6.05 -3.03 -2.84
N THR A 288 5.32 -1.91 -2.99
CA THR A 288 4.07 -1.69 -2.26
C THR A 288 2.98 -2.66 -2.69
N VAL A 289 2.83 -2.90 -3.99
CA VAL A 289 1.88 -3.89 -4.53
C VAL A 289 2.22 -5.29 -4.03
N SER A 290 3.50 -5.68 -4.06
CA SER A 290 3.94 -7.00 -3.59
C SER A 290 3.69 -7.20 -2.09
N LEU A 291 3.92 -6.16 -1.27
CA LEU A 291 3.66 -6.20 0.17
C LEU A 291 2.18 -6.22 0.53
N GLU A 292 1.30 -5.74 -0.34
CA GLU A 292 -0.14 -5.76 -0.06
C GLU A 292 -0.71 -7.18 0.07
N TRP A 293 0.00 -8.17 -0.45
CA TRP A 293 -0.38 -9.58 -0.39
C TRP A 293 0.02 -10.29 0.91
N GLN A 294 0.68 -9.62 1.82
CA GLN A 294 1.06 -10.19 3.10
C GLN A 294 0.55 -9.34 4.27
N ASP A 295 0.28 -9.99 5.39
CA ASP A 295 -0.03 -9.31 6.63
C ASP A 295 1.27 -8.79 7.27
N ASN A 296 1.16 -7.69 8.01
CA ASN A 296 2.30 -7.18 8.78
C ASN A 296 2.32 -7.79 10.18
N PRO A 297 3.20 -8.77 10.45
CA PRO A 297 3.28 -9.41 11.76
C PRO A 297 3.80 -8.46 12.84
N PHE A 298 4.44 -7.34 12.44
CA PHE A 298 5.02 -6.35 13.36
C PHE A 298 4.00 -5.31 13.86
N SER A 299 2.75 -5.40 13.47
CA SER A 299 1.72 -4.46 13.92
C SER A 299 1.53 -4.46 15.45
N VAL A 300 1.73 -5.61 16.10
CA VAL A 300 1.67 -5.75 17.56
C VAL A 300 2.75 -4.92 18.26
N PHE A 301 3.96 -4.89 17.72
CA PHE A 301 5.07 -4.14 18.30
C PHE A 301 4.83 -2.64 18.21
N ARG A 302 4.26 -2.16 17.09
CA ARG A 302 3.87 -0.75 16.94
C ARG A 302 2.91 -0.29 18.04
N ILE A 303 1.98 -1.15 18.46
CA ILE A 303 1.05 -0.82 19.55
C ILE A 303 1.78 -0.82 20.89
N ILE A 304 2.64 -1.82 21.13
CA ILE A 304 3.44 -1.90 22.35
C ILE A 304 4.41 -0.72 22.48
N GLU A 305 5.05 -0.31 21.38
CA GLU A 305 5.96 0.84 21.35
C GLU A 305 5.23 2.16 21.62
N ASN A 306 4.06 2.34 21.00
CA ASN A 306 3.24 3.54 21.16
C ASN A 306 2.36 3.53 22.44
N PHE A 307 2.48 2.48 23.27
CA PHE A 307 1.85 2.43 24.58
C PHE A 307 2.66 3.28 25.55
N ASP A 308 2.47 4.59 25.51
CA ASP A 308 3.30 5.61 26.17
C ASP A 308 2.50 6.65 26.94
N PHE A 309 1.21 6.40 27.17
CA PHE A 309 0.33 7.32 27.90
C PHE A 309 0.38 7.12 29.43
N LEU A 310 1.11 6.09 29.89
CA LEU A 310 1.38 5.88 31.31
C LEU A 310 2.83 6.22 31.64
N PRO A 311 3.10 6.79 32.82
CA PRO A 311 4.45 7.13 33.25
C PRO A 311 5.32 5.92 33.56
N TYR A 312 4.72 4.76 33.81
CA TYR A 312 5.39 3.47 34.00
C TYR A 312 4.62 2.33 33.31
N ILE A 313 5.34 1.47 32.62
CA ILE A 313 4.80 0.31 31.92
C ILE A 313 5.65 -0.91 32.29
N PRO A 314 5.06 -1.98 32.88
CA PRO A 314 5.76 -3.22 33.18
C PRO A 314 6.33 -3.88 31.91
N LYS A 315 7.34 -4.72 32.09
CA LYS A 315 7.91 -5.56 31.03
C LYS A 315 6.81 -6.41 30.36
N ILE A 316 6.78 -6.42 29.04
CA ILE A 316 5.81 -7.22 28.26
C ILE A 316 6.58 -8.36 27.61
N LYS A 317 6.12 -9.59 27.82
CA LYS A 317 6.79 -10.80 27.31
C LYS A 317 5.79 -11.80 26.71
N TYR A 318 6.32 -12.68 25.88
CA TYR A 318 5.68 -13.91 25.43
C TYR A 318 6.53 -15.09 25.89
N GLY A 319 6.07 -15.78 26.96
CA GLY A 319 6.89 -16.78 27.63
C GLY A 319 8.24 -16.21 28.08
N ASP A 320 9.33 -16.69 27.48
CA ASP A 320 10.70 -16.23 27.78
C ASP A 320 11.19 -15.11 26.84
N ILE A 321 10.38 -14.67 25.87
CA ILE A 321 10.75 -13.66 24.89
C ILE A 321 10.22 -12.31 25.36
N ILE A 322 11.11 -11.34 25.53
CA ILE A 322 10.79 -9.98 25.93
C ILE A 322 10.40 -9.18 24.67
N LEU A 323 9.18 -8.64 24.66
CA LEU A 323 8.66 -7.79 23.58
C LEU A 323 8.88 -6.30 23.87
N SER A 324 8.87 -5.93 25.14
CA SER A 324 9.19 -4.60 25.63
C SER A 324 9.76 -4.71 27.03
N GLU A 325 10.89 -4.10 27.26
CA GLU A 325 11.43 -3.96 28.61
C GLU A 325 10.53 -3.06 29.47
N GLU A 326 10.71 -3.05 30.80
CA GLU A 326 10.11 -2.04 31.65
C GLU A 326 10.39 -0.66 31.07
N LYS A 327 9.34 0.16 30.96
CA LYS A 327 9.43 1.49 30.36
C LYS A 327 8.99 2.57 31.35
N TRP A 328 9.75 3.64 31.41
CA TRP A 328 9.38 4.86 32.11
C TRP A 328 9.26 5.99 31.12
N VAL A 329 8.18 6.76 31.23
CA VAL A 329 7.91 7.92 30.39
C VAL A 329 7.91 9.15 31.26
N LEU A 330 8.76 10.10 30.92
CA LEU A 330 8.83 11.39 31.58
C LEU A 330 8.23 12.42 30.64
N SER A 331 7.05 12.94 30.98
CA SER A 331 6.31 13.98 30.24
C SER A 331 6.10 15.19 31.13
N ASP A 332 5.72 16.30 30.50
CA ASP A 332 5.33 17.54 31.18
C ASP A 332 6.39 18.11 32.15
N ILE A 333 7.68 18.01 31.77
CA ILE A 333 8.78 18.45 32.58
C ILE A 333 8.95 19.95 32.46
N ASP A 334 9.05 20.63 33.59
CA ASP A 334 9.73 21.92 33.62
C ASP A 334 11.23 21.68 33.46
N LYS A 335 11.75 21.90 32.26
CA LYS A 335 13.17 21.70 31.92
C LYS A 335 14.12 22.58 32.71
N SER A 336 13.61 23.53 33.47
CA SER A 336 14.36 24.42 34.36
C SER A 336 14.45 23.90 35.79
N ASP A 337 13.66 22.88 36.16
CA ASP A 337 13.56 22.41 37.54
C ASP A 337 13.96 20.92 37.71
N LEU A 338 15.13 20.73 38.32
CA LEU A 338 15.64 19.41 38.71
C LEU A 338 14.75 18.68 39.74
N SER A 339 13.93 19.40 40.50
CA SER A 339 13.06 18.82 41.51
C SER A 339 11.99 17.93 40.88
N SER A 340 11.52 18.24 39.67
CA SER A 340 10.55 17.47 38.94
C SER A 340 11.06 16.06 38.56
N ILE A 341 12.33 15.94 38.16
CA ILE A 341 12.98 14.66 37.88
C ILE A 341 13.10 13.82 39.17
N ASN A 342 13.48 14.45 40.27
CA ASN A 342 13.62 13.75 41.55
C ASN A 342 12.26 13.25 42.07
N GLN A 343 11.19 14.01 41.85
CA GLN A 343 9.85 13.61 42.22
C GLN A 343 9.40 12.41 41.35
N TRP A 344 9.56 12.48 40.01
CA TRP A 344 9.27 11.41 39.11
C TRP A 344 10.03 10.11 39.44
N LYS A 345 11.32 10.24 39.79
CA LYS A 345 12.13 9.08 40.25
C LYS A 345 11.51 8.39 41.45
N LYS A 346 11.00 9.15 42.42
CA LYS A 346 10.35 8.59 43.62
C LYS A 346 8.97 8.00 43.33
N ASP A 347 8.17 8.73 42.54
CA ASP A 347 6.78 8.33 42.29
C ASP A 347 6.66 7.03 41.49
N PHE A 348 7.65 6.77 40.64
CA PHE A 348 7.62 5.60 39.73
C PHE A 348 8.77 4.62 39.95
N ASP A 349 9.46 4.66 41.10
CA ASP A 349 10.55 3.76 41.48
C ASP A 349 11.58 3.59 40.34
N VAL A 350 12.01 4.74 39.77
CA VAL A 350 12.88 4.78 38.59
C VAL A 350 14.30 4.38 38.94
N PRO A 351 14.90 3.37 38.28
CA PRO A 351 16.26 2.95 38.54
C PRO A 351 17.29 4.06 38.22
N ARG A 352 18.46 3.96 38.83
CA ARG A 352 19.59 4.86 38.58
C ARG A 352 20.06 4.81 37.13
N LEU A 353 20.28 3.60 36.61
CA LEU A 353 20.79 3.36 35.25
C LEU A 353 19.66 2.92 34.33
N LEU A 354 19.50 3.63 33.22
CA LEU A 354 18.45 3.38 32.22
C LEU A 354 19.00 3.57 30.82
N TYR A 355 18.35 2.95 29.83
CA TYR A 355 18.52 3.34 28.44
C TYR A 355 17.52 4.45 28.08
N PHE A 356 18.02 5.61 27.70
CA PHE A 356 17.25 6.64 27.03
C PHE A 356 17.09 6.29 25.55
N HIS A 357 15.88 6.47 25.02
CA HIS A 357 15.55 6.20 23.62
C HIS A 357 15.22 7.45 22.85
N LYS A 358 15.81 7.57 21.66
CA LYS A 358 15.47 8.58 20.66
C LYS A 358 15.40 7.92 19.29
N ALA A 359 14.17 7.68 18.81
CA ALA A 359 13.92 6.83 17.65
C ALA A 359 14.51 5.43 17.85
N ASP A 360 15.42 4.99 16.96
CA ASP A 360 16.12 3.72 17.00
C ASP A 360 17.44 3.74 17.81
N GLU A 361 17.84 4.93 18.25
CA GLU A 361 19.05 5.11 19.08
C GLU A 361 18.72 4.89 20.54
N ARG A 362 19.62 4.21 21.26
CA ARG A 362 19.57 4.09 22.72
C ARG A 362 20.90 4.49 23.34
N LEU A 363 20.82 5.27 24.40
CA LEU A 363 21.98 5.74 25.17
C LEU A 363 21.83 5.36 26.64
N LEU A 364 22.86 4.76 27.21
CA LEU A 364 22.90 4.51 28.66
C LEU A 364 23.06 5.83 29.40
N VAL A 365 22.19 6.10 30.35
CA VAL A 365 22.20 7.31 31.19
C VAL A 365 22.21 6.94 32.66
N ASP A 366 22.93 7.73 33.45
CA ASP A 366 22.99 7.63 34.90
C ASP A 366 22.23 8.81 35.50
N LEU A 367 21.07 8.54 36.10
CA LEU A 367 20.22 9.57 36.71
C LEU A 367 20.77 10.11 38.06
N GLU A 368 21.98 9.74 38.47
CA GLU A 368 22.75 10.37 39.56
C GLU A 368 23.91 11.19 39.01
N ASN A 369 24.16 11.18 37.70
CA ASN A 369 25.18 12.00 37.07
C ASN A 369 24.58 13.31 36.56
N ASP A 370 25.04 14.44 37.12
CA ASP A 370 24.54 15.77 36.77
C ASP A 370 24.72 16.11 35.28
N LEU A 371 25.76 15.61 34.64
CA LEU A 371 26.01 15.85 33.19
C LEU A 371 24.98 15.14 32.33
N ASP A 372 24.63 13.89 32.68
CA ASP A 372 23.61 13.13 31.96
C ASP A 372 22.25 13.79 32.12
N ILE A 373 21.90 14.22 33.32
CA ILE A 373 20.64 14.93 33.60
C ILE A 373 20.58 16.24 32.82
N GLN A 374 21.65 17.05 32.84
CA GLN A 374 21.70 18.30 32.08
C GLN A 374 21.58 18.08 30.58
N TRP A 375 22.15 16.97 30.09
CA TRP A 375 22.04 16.59 28.69
C TRP A 375 20.61 16.17 28.32
N LEU A 376 19.93 15.37 29.17
CA LEU A 376 18.54 14.98 29.01
C LEU A 376 17.61 16.20 28.95
N LEU A 377 17.79 17.19 29.85
CA LEU A 377 16.99 18.42 29.89
C LEU A 377 17.13 19.28 28.62
N LYS A 378 18.27 19.16 27.91
CA LYS A 378 18.51 19.88 26.65
C LYS A 378 17.85 19.20 25.44
N GLN A 379 17.29 17.99 25.58
CA GLN A 379 16.59 17.34 24.47
C GLN A 379 15.33 18.12 24.13
N ASN A 380 15.16 18.46 22.85
CA ASN A 380 14.00 19.21 22.37
C ASN A 380 12.85 18.26 21.98
N VAL A 381 12.30 17.57 23.00
CA VAL A 381 11.19 16.62 22.85
C VAL A 381 10.22 16.80 24.01
N ASP A 382 8.93 16.54 23.77
CA ASP A 382 7.88 16.68 24.77
C ASP A 382 7.87 15.54 25.79
N LYS A 383 8.34 14.35 25.36
CA LYS A 383 8.42 13.16 26.18
C LYS A 383 9.80 12.52 26.07
N LEU A 384 10.33 12.05 27.20
CA LEU A 384 11.56 11.26 27.27
C LEU A 384 11.20 9.82 27.61
N TYR A 385 11.73 8.90 26.82
CA TYR A 385 11.45 7.46 26.93
C TYR A 385 12.67 6.73 27.48
N PHE A 386 12.44 5.92 28.50
CA PHE A 386 13.50 5.16 29.15
C PHE A 386 13.09 3.69 29.25
N THR A 387 14.05 2.78 29.07
CA THR A 387 13.85 1.36 29.33
C THR A 387 14.85 0.85 30.35
N HIS A 388 14.51 -0.26 30.98
CA HIS A 388 15.35 -0.90 31.97
C HIS A 388 16.72 -1.25 31.39
N PHE A 389 17.78 -0.93 32.17
CA PHE A 389 19.14 -1.39 31.90
C PHE A 389 19.46 -2.59 32.79
N GLU A 390 19.70 -3.72 32.18
CA GLU A 390 20.21 -4.90 32.89
C GLU A 390 21.69 -5.09 32.56
N LYS A 391 22.51 -5.06 33.61
CA LYS A 391 23.93 -5.32 33.45
C LYS A 391 24.12 -6.81 33.09
N CYS A 392 24.69 -7.06 31.91
CA CYS A 392 25.03 -8.39 31.50
C CYS A 392 26.49 -8.70 31.86
N ASP A 393 26.69 -9.75 32.61
CA ASP A 393 28.04 -10.25 32.95
C ASP A 393 28.59 -11.19 31.88
N GLY A 394 27.75 -11.54 30.86
CA GLY A 394 28.10 -12.43 29.77
C GLY A 394 28.10 -11.73 28.40
N LYS A 395 28.29 -12.54 27.35
CA LYS A 395 28.24 -12.07 25.97
C LYS A 395 26.81 -11.67 25.60
N ASN A 396 26.70 -10.51 24.99
CA ASN A 396 25.46 -9.95 24.46
C ASN A 396 25.60 -9.76 22.95
N CYS A 397 24.71 -10.33 22.17
CA CYS A 397 24.78 -10.27 20.71
C CYS A 397 23.38 -10.02 20.13
N GLU A 398 23.36 -9.25 19.05
CA GLU A 398 22.19 -9.12 18.20
C GLU A 398 22.19 -10.24 17.16
N PHE A 399 21.06 -10.89 17.01
CA PHE A 399 20.82 -11.96 16.06
C PHE A 399 19.71 -11.58 15.10
N ILE A 400 19.90 -11.94 13.84
CA ILE A 400 18.91 -11.76 12.77
C ILE A 400 18.39 -13.13 12.39
N PHE A 401 17.08 -13.36 12.58
CA PHE A 401 16.42 -14.60 12.21
C PHE A 401 15.55 -14.36 10.98
N GLY A 402 15.85 -15.08 9.89
CA GLY A 402 15.02 -15.11 8.69
C GLY A 402 13.97 -16.22 8.80
N PHE A 403 12.72 -15.91 8.47
CA PHE A 403 11.61 -16.86 8.42
C PHE A 403 10.95 -16.80 7.04
N GLU A 404 10.62 -17.96 6.53
CA GLU A 404 9.92 -18.12 5.27
C GLU A 404 8.70 -19.03 5.45
N ASN A 405 7.59 -18.61 4.86
CA ASN A 405 6.38 -19.41 4.78
C ASN A 405 6.19 -19.88 3.33
N TYR A 406 6.18 -21.19 3.14
CA TYR A 406 6.04 -21.78 1.80
C TYR A 406 4.62 -21.68 1.21
N GLN A 407 3.63 -21.22 1.98
CA GLN A 407 2.28 -21.00 1.48
C GLN A 407 2.17 -19.61 0.84
N ASN A 408 2.18 -19.54 -0.48
CA ASN A 408 1.96 -18.28 -1.17
C ASN A 408 0.49 -17.87 -1.09
N SER A 409 0.25 -16.70 -0.52
CA SER A 409 -1.10 -16.14 -0.33
C SER A 409 -1.89 -15.93 -1.63
N ILE A 410 -1.21 -15.65 -2.75
CA ILE A 410 -1.87 -15.44 -4.04
C ILE A 410 -2.38 -16.76 -4.62
N ASN A 411 -1.71 -17.87 -4.34
CA ASN A 411 -2.10 -19.19 -4.85
C ASN A 411 -3.43 -19.72 -4.29
N HIS A 412 -3.95 -19.11 -3.21
CA HIS A 412 -5.28 -19.43 -2.67
C HIS A 412 -6.43 -18.89 -3.52
N TYR A 413 -6.16 -17.94 -4.44
CA TYR A 413 -7.18 -17.43 -5.34
C TYR A 413 -7.10 -18.17 -6.67
N SER A 414 -8.23 -18.74 -7.10
CA SER A 414 -8.34 -19.33 -8.44
C SER A 414 -8.12 -18.22 -9.47
N MET A 415 -6.99 -18.29 -10.18
CA MET A 415 -6.72 -17.39 -11.29
C MET A 415 -7.61 -17.78 -12.46
N GLN A 416 -8.58 -16.94 -12.79
CA GLN A 416 -9.29 -17.05 -14.04
C GLN A 416 -8.33 -16.66 -15.18
N GLU A 417 -8.46 -17.34 -16.30
CA GLU A 417 -7.67 -17.01 -17.49
C GLU A 417 -8.01 -15.57 -17.92
N LYS A 418 -6.98 -14.73 -18.00
CA LYS A 418 -7.13 -13.32 -18.34
C LYS A 418 -6.47 -13.01 -19.67
N SER A 419 -7.08 -12.13 -20.42
CA SER A 419 -6.51 -11.66 -21.69
C SER A 419 -5.45 -10.59 -21.43
N VAL A 420 -4.31 -10.67 -22.12
CA VAL A 420 -3.27 -9.62 -22.08
C VAL A 420 -3.63 -8.56 -23.13
N ARG A 421 -3.67 -7.31 -22.70
CA ARG A 421 -3.86 -6.19 -23.61
C ARG A 421 -2.67 -6.10 -24.57
N ARG A 422 -2.95 -6.07 -25.87
CA ARG A 422 -1.94 -5.89 -26.90
C ARG A 422 -2.25 -4.64 -27.70
N LEU A 423 -1.35 -3.66 -27.68
CA LEU A 423 -1.42 -2.49 -28.53
C LEU A 423 -1.08 -2.89 -29.97
N THR A 424 -2.09 -3.03 -30.81
CA THR A 424 -1.92 -3.23 -32.25
C THR A 424 -2.06 -1.90 -33.00
N ASN A 425 -1.57 -1.79 -34.24
CA ASN A 425 -1.72 -0.58 -35.06
C ASN A 425 -3.18 -0.15 -35.25
N ASN A 426 -4.14 -1.08 -35.18
CA ASN A 426 -5.58 -0.78 -35.25
C ASN A 426 -6.21 -0.51 -33.88
N PHE A 427 -5.49 -0.76 -32.78
CA PHE A 427 -5.98 -0.58 -31.42
C PHE A 427 -6.49 0.85 -31.19
N TYR A 428 -5.68 1.85 -31.55
CA TYR A 428 -6.06 3.26 -31.35
C TYR A 428 -7.33 3.63 -32.10
N LYS A 429 -7.52 3.17 -33.35
CA LYS A 429 -8.74 3.47 -34.13
C LYS A 429 -10.00 2.87 -33.52
N ASN A 430 -9.88 1.71 -32.90
CA ASN A 430 -11.01 1.03 -32.26
C ASN A 430 -11.23 1.52 -30.83
N TYR A 431 -10.16 1.85 -30.14
CA TYR A 431 -10.17 2.25 -28.74
C TYR A 431 -10.54 3.71 -28.55
N VAL A 432 -9.95 4.61 -29.32
CA VAL A 432 -10.21 6.05 -29.24
C VAL A 432 -10.96 6.51 -30.48
N LYS A 433 -12.18 6.99 -30.29
CA LYS A 433 -12.97 7.62 -31.33
C LYS A 433 -12.68 9.11 -31.34
N THR A 434 -12.04 9.57 -32.43
CA THR A 434 -11.68 10.97 -32.67
C THR A 434 -12.83 11.75 -33.30
N PHE A 435 -12.68 13.03 -33.45
CA PHE A 435 -13.71 13.89 -34.11
C PHE A 435 -14.01 13.54 -35.57
N SER A 436 -13.10 12.81 -36.23
CA SER A 436 -13.32 12.32 -37.61
C SER A 436 -13.77 10.86 -37.64
N SER A 437 -14.09 10.26 -36.48
CA SER A 437 -14.62 8.90 -36.41
C SER A 437 -16.15 8.86 -36.55
N ASP A 438 -16.69 7.63 -36.42
CA ASP A 438 -18.15 7.39 -36.43
C ASP A 438 -18.87 7.80 -35.14
N TRP A 439 -18.18 8.44 -34.18
CA TRP A 439 -18.74 8.90 -32.92
C TRP A 439 -18.41 10.38 -32.65
N ILE A 440 -19.40 11.15 -32.20
CA ILE A 440 -19.23 12.51 -31.65
C ILE A 440 -19.48 12.44 -30.13
N TYR A 441 -18.52 12.92 -29.34
CA TYR A 441 -18.65 12.98 -27.89
C TYR A 441 -18.39 14.39 -27.36
N PHE A 442 -19.31 14.86 -26.54
CA PHE A 442 -19.18 16.14 -25.84
C PHE A 442 -19.79 16.07 -24.44
N ARG A 443 -19.41 17.02 -23.62
CA ARG A 443 -19.86 17.15 -22.23
C ARG A 443 -20.49 18.51 -22.03
N LEU A 444 -21.64 18.53 -21.36
CA LEU A 444 -22.30 19.72 -20.87
C LEU A 444 -22.02 19.90 -19.38
N TYR A 445 -21.63 21.10 -18.98
CA TYR A 445 -21.29 21.41 -17.58
C TYR A 445 -22.20 22.46 -16.99
N GLY A 446 -22.23 22.55 -15.64
CA GLY A 446 -23.00 23.56 -14.93
C GLY A 446 -24.52 23.36 -15.00
N ILE A 447 -24.95 22.10 -15.17
CA ILE A 447 -26.39 21.76 -15.23
C ILE A 447 -26.95 21.79 -13.82
N ASN A 448 -27.91 22.68 -13.59
CA ASN A 448 -28.65 22.76 -12.34
C ASN A 448 -29.68 21.61 -12.24
N SER A 449 -29.83 21.02 -11.06
CA SER A 449 -30.82 19.98 -10.83
C SER A 449 -32.26 20.39 -11.10
N SER A 450 -32.59 21.67 -10.95
CA SER A 450 -33.93 22.21 -11.26
C SER A 450 -34.26 22.25 -12.74
N ILE A 451 -33.24 22.39 -13.62
CA ILE A 451 -33.37 22.47 -15.07
C ILE A 451 -33.25 21.08 -15.73
N LEU A 452 -32.71 20.11 -15.02
CA LEU A 452 -32.46 18.78 -15.55
C LEU A 452 -33.70 18.09 -16.17
N PRO A 453 -34.91 18.18 -15.60
CA PRO A 453 -36.10 17.58 -16.20
C PRO A 453 -36.41 18.17 -17.59
N GLU A 454 -36.34 19.49 -17.75
CA GLU A 454 -36.56 20.15 -19.02
C GLU A 454 -35.46 19.84 -20.04
N LEU A 455 -34.21 19.83 -19.61
CA LEU A 455 -33.08 19.44 -20.47
C LEU A 455 -33.27 18.01 -21.01
N ARG A 456 -33.76 17.06 -20.20
CA ARG A 456 -34.05 15.70 -20.65
C ARG A 456 -35.16 15.66 -21.73
N GLU A 457 -36.18 16.47 -21.59
CA GLU A 457 -37.24 16.58 -22.60
C GLU A 457 -36.69 17.17 -23.90
N ARG A 458 -35.87 18.20 -23.84
CA ARG A 458 -35.18 18.79 -25.00
C ARG A 458 -34.24 17.78 -25.67
N LEU A 459 -33.48 17.02 -24.86
CA LEU A 459 -32.60 15.97 -25.36
C LEU A 459 -33.39 14.87 -26.07
N LEU A 460 -34.53 14.45 -25.51
CA LEU A 460 -35.39 13.44 -26.15
C LEU A 460 -35.89 13.94 -27.54
N LEU A 461 -36.39 15.17 -27.63
CA LEU A 461 -36.87 15.74 -28.89
C LEU A 461 -35.75 15.81 -29.93
N PHE A 462 -34.58 16.31 -29.51
CA PHE A 462 -33.42 16.41 -30.38
C PHE A 462 -32.93 15.07 -30.89
N THR A 463 -32.84 14.05 -29.99
CA THR A 463 -32.41 12.71 -30.38
C THR A 463 -33.44 11.99 -31.27
N ASP A 464 -34.74 12.17 -30.99
CA ASP A 464 -35.81 11.63 -31.86
C ASP A 464 -35.73 12.20 -33.27
N GLU A 465 -35.52 13.52 -33.44
CA GLU A 465 -35.32 14.18 -34.75
C GLU A 465 -34.11 13.57 -35.48
N LEU A 466 -32.96 13.49 -34.83
CA LEU A 466 -31.74 12.94 -35.44
C LEU A 466 -31.89 11.47 -35.87
N LEU A 467 -32.62 10.65 -35.09
CA LEU A 467 -32.91 9.24 -35.42
C LEU A 467 -33.90 9.14 -36.63
N VAL A 468 -34.96 9.96 -36.65
CA VAL A 468 -35.95 10.00 -37.75
C VAL A 468 -35.28 10.43 -39.06
N GLU A 469 -34.42 11.42 -39.01
CA GLU A 469 -33.66 11.94 -40.16
C GLU A 469 -32.50 10.97 -40.55
N LYS A 470 -32.26 9.92 -39.77
CA LYS A 470 -31.18 8.93 -39.95
C LYS A 470 -29.78 9.57 -39.95
N LEU A 471 -29.59 10.66 -39.24
CA LEU A 471 -28.30 11.29 -39.05
C LEU A 471 -27.46 10.50 -38.06
N ILE A 472 -28.08 9.88 -37.04
CA ILE A 472 -27.45 9.00 -36.08
C ILE A 472 -28.04 7.60 -36.10
N SER A 473 -27.24 6.58 -35.77
CA SER A 473 -27.72 5.21 -35.58
C SER A 473 -27.98 4.89 -34.11
N ASP A 474 -27.17 5.45 -33.23
CA ASP A 474 -27.21 5.21 -31.79
C ASP A 474 -26.81 6.51 -31.04
N PHE A 475 -27.24 6.61 -29.81
CA PHE A 475 -26.76 7.63 -28.89
C PHE A 475 -26.82 7.08 -27.46
N HIS A 476 -25.95 7.56 -26.59
CA HIS A 476 -26.11 7.31 -25.16
C HIS A 476 -25.61 8.48 -24.33
N PHE A 477 -26.15 8.61 -23.14
CA PHE A 477 -25.72 9.63 -22.20
C PHE A 477 -25.43 9.04 -20.83
N VAL A 478 -24.52 9.71 -20.10
CA VAL A 478 -24.20 9.41 -18.72
C VAL A 478 -24.23 10.71 -17.92
N ASN A 479 -24.97 10.71 -16.83
CA ASN A 479 -24.99 11.82 -15.90
C ASN A 479 -23.90 11.61 -14.85
N TYR A 480 -22.90 12.49 -14.82
CA TYR A 480 -21.78 12.41 -13.91
C TYR A 480 -21.87 13.52 -12.86
N ARG A 481 -21.69 13.16 -11.59
CA ARG A 481 -21.57 14.15 -10.51
C ARG A 481 -20.13 14.18 -10.05
N ASP A 482 -19.38 15.18 -10.49
CA ASP A 482 -18.17 15.60 -9.80
C ASP A 482 -18.53 16.37 -8.52
N LYS A 483 -17.58 16.44 -7.57
CA LYS A 483 -17.82 16.95 -6.21
C LYS A 483 -18.51 18.32 -6.14
N ASP A 484 -18.41 19.13 -7.19
CA ASP A 484 -18.91 20.51 -7.20
C ASP A 484 -19.90 20.86 -8.33
N ASN A 485 -19.98 20.08 -9.44
CA ASN A 485 -20.91 20.38 -10.54
C ASN A 485 -21.30 19.12 -11.32
N GLY A 486 -22.59 18.96 -11.59
CA GLY A 486 -23.09 17.91 -12.47
C GLY A 486 -22.65 18.12 -13.93
N SER A 487 -22.27 17.04 -14.61
CA SER A 487 -21.98 17.05 -16.04
C SER A 487 -22.76 15.96 -16.77
N LEU A 488 -23.25 16.28 -17.95
CA LEU A 488 -23.91 15.32 -18.83
C LEU A 488 -22.98 14.99 -19.99
N ARG A 489 -22.61 13.71 -20.10
CA ARG A 489 -21.76 13.18 -21.16
C ARG A 489 -22.65 12.62 -22.25
N LEU A 490 -22.55 13.14 -23.46
CA LEU A 490 -23.38 12.80 -24.62
C LEU A 490 -22.51 12.22 -25.73
N ARG A 491 -22.91 11.09 -26.26
CA ARG A 491 -22.23 10.38 -27.34
C ARG A 491 -23.24 10.03 -28.42
N PHE A 492 -22.95 10.43 -29.67
CA PHE A 492 -23.77 10.19 -30.84
C PHE A 492 -22.99 9.37 -31.86
N LYS A 493 -23.55 8.28 -32.31
CA LYS A 493 -22.99 7.48 -33.40
C LYS A 493 -23.57 7.89 -34.72
N ILE A 494 -22.72 8.26 -35.66
CA ILE A 494 -23.08 8.66 -37.00
C ILE A 494 -23.61 7.46 -37.76
N ASN A 495 -24.73 7.65 -38.47
CA ASN A 495 -25.32 6.55 -39.23
C ASN A 495 -24.55 6.26 -40.53
N ASN A 496 -24.01 7.30 -41.18
CA ASN A 496 -23.24 7.19 -42.42
C ASN A 496 -22.25 8.37 -42.50
N ASP A 497 -21.05 8.15 -43.02
CA ASP A 497 -19.99 9.17 -43.12
C ASP A 497 -20.45 10.43 -43.91
N ASN A 498 -21.37 10.27 -44.85
CA ASN A 498 -21.93 11.38 -45.61
C ASN A 498 -22.76 12.34 -44.75
N ASN A 499 -23.18 11.95 -43.55
CA ASN A 499 -24.05 12.76 -42.69
C ASN A 499 -23.25 13.55 -41.64
N PHE A 500 -21.91 13.50 -41.69
CA PHE A 500 -21.06 14.08 -40.65
C PHE A 500 -21.23 15.58 -40.52
N GLU A 501 -21.22 16.32 -41.64
CA GLU A 501 -21.32 17.78 -41.62
C GLU A 501 -22.73 18.25 -41.19
N ASP A 502 -23.78 17.57 -41.63
CA ASP A 502 -25.15 17.87 -41.22
C ASP A 502 -25.36 17.61 -39.72
N LEU A 503 -24.86 16.50 -39.22
CA LEU A 503 -24.94 16.18 -37.80
C LEU A 503 -24.14 17.18 -36.95
N ARG A 504 -22.95 17.54 -37.41
CA ARG A 504 -22.12 18.55 -36.73
C ARG A 504 -22.83 19.90 -36.68
N PHE A 505 -23.41 20.35 -37.77
CA PHE A 505 -24.17 21.57 -37.81
C PHE A 505 -25.36 21.56 -36.83
N ARG A 506 -26.12 20.47 -36.80
CA ARG A 506 -27.25 20.29 -35.88
C ARG A 506 -26.83 20.28 -34.42
N ILE A 507 -25.75 19.57 -34.08
CA ILE A 507 -25.22 19.52 -32.73
C ILE A 507 -24.73 20.89 -32.27
N THR A 508 -23.99 21.62 -33.11
CA THR A 508 -23.50 22.97 -32.74
C THR A 508 -24.63 23.94 -32.49
N HIS A 509 -25.63 23.99 -33.35
CA HIS A 509 -26.81 24.83 -33.14
C HIS A 509 -27.61 24.47 -31.89
N TRP A 510 -27.71 23.16 -31.59
CA TRP A 510 -28.37 22.72 -30.38
C TRP A 510 -27.59 23.11 -29.14
N ILE A 511 -26.25 23.03 -29.18
CA ILE A 511 -25.36 23.48 -28.10
C ILE A 511 -25.49 24.98 -27.88
N ASP A 512 -25.47 25.78 -28.95
CA ASP A 512 -25.65 27.23 -28.87
C ASP A 512 -26.97 27.57 -28.18
N PHE A 513 -28.05 26.90 -28.58
CA PHE A 513 -29.36 27.04 -27.91
C PHE A 513 -29.30 26.69 -26.42
N LEU A 514 -28.62 25.62 -26.04
CA LEU A 514 -28.50 25.24 -24.63
C LEU A 514 -27.72 26.27 -23.80
N LEU A 515 -26.66 26.85 -24.36
CA LEU A 515 -25.87 27.90 -23.72
C LEU A 515 -26.66 29.21 -23.58
N GLU A 516 -27.30 29.64 -24.66
CA GLU A 516 -28.12 30.88 -24.69
C GLU A 516 -29.33 30.80 -23.75
N SER A 517 -29.94 29.60 -23.64
CA SER A 517 -31.09 29.36 -22.78
C SER A 517 -30.71 29.04 -21.32
N GLY A 518 -29.41 28.96 -21.00
CA GLY A 518 -28.91 28.70 -19.63
C GLY A 518 -29.12 27.29 -19.14
N PHE A 519 -29.29 26.31 -20.02
CA PHE A 519 -29.34 24.89 -19.67
C PHE A 519 -27.99 24.34 -19.21
N CYS A 520 -26.90 24.89 -19.75
CA CYS A 520 -25.54 24.62 -19.32
C CYS A 520 -24.71 25.91 -19.41
N ASN A 521 -23.57 25.94 -18.74
CA ASN A 521 -22.69 27.12 -18.73
C ASN A 521 -21.38 26.91 -19.47
N ASP A 522 -21.04 25.65 -19.80
CA ASP A 522 -19.84 25.32 -20.55
C ASP A 522 -20.01 23.98 -21.28
N VAL A 523 -19.28 23.82 -22.39
CA VAL A 523 -19.32 22.63 -23.24
C VAL A 523 -17.92 22.27 -23.70
N SER A 524 -17.53 21.00 -23.55
CA SER A 524 -16.28 20.50 -24.10
C SER A 524 -16.51 19.34 -25.06
N PHE A 525 -15.86 19.38 -26.21
CA PHE A 525 -15.74 18.23 -27.09
C PHE A 525 -14.55 17.39 -26.66
N ASN A 526 -14.75 16.08 -26.60
CA ASN A 526 -13.77 15.14 -26.09
C ASN A 526 -13.57 13.96 -27.05
N LEU A 527 -12.44 13.28 -26.91
CA LEU A 527 -12.24 11.99 -27.55
C LEU A 527 -13.06 10.94 -26.79
N TYR A 528 -13.73 10.05 -27.52
CA TYR A 528 -14.44 8.95 -26.90
C TYR A 528 -13.52 7.75 -26.76
N GLU A 529 -12.98 7.54 -25.55
CA GLU A 529 -12.25 6.35 -25.19
C GLU A 529 -13.26 5.25 -24.85
N ARG A 530 -13.25 4.20 -25.66
CA ARG A 530 -14.12 3.03 -25.47
C ARG A 530 -13.48 2.11 -24.43
N GLU A 531 -14.24 1.65 -23.46
CA GLU A 531 -13.78 0.74 -22.42
C GLU A 531 -13.77 -0.71 -22.93
N ILE A 532 -13.03 -0.97 -24.03
CA ILE A 532 -13.06 -2.23 -24.78
C ILE A 532 -12.73 -3.42 -23.88
N GLU A 533 -11.76 -3.28 -22.99
CA GLU A 533 -11.33 -4.36 -22.10
C GLU A 533 -12.39 -4.67 -21.05
N ARG A 534 -13.03 -3.64 -20.53
CA ARG A 534 -14.10 -3.76 -19.53
C ARG A 534 -15.29 -4.55 -20.06
N TYR A 535 -15.59 -4.39 -21.31
CA TYR A 535 -16.75 -5.03 -21.97
C TYR A 535 -16.38 -6.29 -22.77
N GLY A 536 -15.18 -6.87 -22.55
CA GLY A 536 -14.80 -8.17 -23.11
C GLY A 536 -14.35 -8.15 -24.58
N GLY A 537 -13.87 -7.02 -25.07
CA GLY A 537 -13.33 -6.84 -26.41
C GLY A 537 -14.20 -6.01 -27.34
N ASP A 538 -13.69 -5.65 -28.53
CA ASP A 538 -14.31 -4.70 -29.45
C ASP A 538 -15.73 -5.12 -29.91
N SER A 539 -15.91 -6.40 -30.22
CA SER A 539 -17.23 -6.92 -30.65
C SER A 539 -18.28 -6.81 -29.55
N PHE A 540 -17.94 -7.14 -28.32
CA PHE A 540 -18.83 -7.03 -27.16
C PHE A 540 -19.09 -5.57 -26.79
N THR A 541 -18.08 -4.70 -26.88
CA THR A 541 -18.25 -3.26 -26.64
C THR A 541 -19.28 -2.67 -27.59
N THR A 542 -19.26 -3.06 -28.85
CA THR A 542 -20.26 -2.61 -29.83
C THR A 542 -21.68 -3.02 -29.45
N VAL A 543 -21.85 -4.23 -28.92
CA VAL A 543 -23.15 -4.69 -28.40
C VAL A 543 -23.56 -3.89 -27.17
N CYS A 544 -22.63 -3.64 -26.25
CA CYS A 544 -22.89 -2.84 -25.04
C CYS A 544 -23.27 -1.40 -25.39
N GLU A 545 -22.60 -0.77 -26.35
CA GLU A 545 -22.93 0.58 -26.83
C GLU A 545 -24.37 0.65 -27.35
N ARG A 546 -24.82 -0.39 -28.06
CA ARG A 546 -26.20 -0.48 -28.51
C ARG A 546 -27.20 -0.67 -27.35
N MET A 547 -26.82 -1.46 -26.34
CA MET A 547 -27.63 -1.57 -25.12
C MET A 547 -27.71 -0.24 -24.39
N PHE A 548 -26.61 0.49 -24.28
CA PHE A 548 -26.60 1.84 -23.67
C PHE A 548 -27.49 2.84 -24.43
N SER A 549 -27.55 2.70 -25.76
CA SER A 549 -28.43 3.50 -26.58
C SER A 549 -29.91 3.23 -26.28
N ILE A 550 -30.28 1.96 -26.21
CA ILE A 550 -31.65 1.54 -25.86
C ILE A 550 -32.01 2.01 -24.45
N ASP A 551 -31.14 1.84 -23.49
CA ASP A 551 -31.34 2.23 -22.10
C ASP A 551 -31.52 3.75 -21.99
N SER A 552 -30.65 4.53 -22.65
CA SER A 552 -30.73 6.00 -22.67
C SER A 552 -32.05 6.50 -23.26
N PHE A 553 -32.48 5.89 -24.36
CA PHE A 553 -33.74 6.25 -25.03
C PHE A 553 -34.95 5.92 -24.16
N LEU A 554 -34.99 4.71 -23.58
CA LEU A 554 -36.07 4.32 -22.68
C LEU A 554 -36.12 5.21 -21.44
N THR A 555 -34.98 5.54 -20.87
CA THR A 555 -34.86 6.44 -19.72
C THR A 555 -35.48 7.82 -20.04
N LEU A 556 -35.10 8.44 -21.16
CA LEU A 556 -35.68 9.72 -21.57
C LEU A 556 -37.19 9.63 -21.78
N LYS A 557 -37.68 8.57 -22.41
CA LYS A 557 -39.14 8.36 -22.63
C LYS A 557 -39.90 8.14 -21.33
N LEU A 558 -39.35 7.44 -20.38
CA LEU A 558 -40.00 7.24 -19.09
C LEU A 558 -40.08 8.55 -18.29
N PHE A 559 -39.04 9.38 -18.35
CA PHE A 559 -39.05 10.71 -17.74
C PHE A 559 -40.11 11.62 -18.41
N SER A 560 -40.18 11.65 -19.75
CA SER A 560 -41.17 12.49 -20.46
C SER A 560 -42.59 12.10 -20.11
N LYS A 561 -42.84 10.81 -19.86
CA LYS A 561 -44.18 10.32 -19.44
C LYS A 561 -44.42 10.44 -17.93
N LYS A 562 -43.51 11.05 -17.17
CA LYS A 562 -43.56 11.18 -15.71
C LYS A 562 -43.70 9.84 -14.97
N LEU A 563 -43.26 8.74 -15.60
CA LEU A 563 -43.24 7.38 -15.01
C LEU A 563 -42.00 7.13 -14.16
N LEU A 564 -40.95 7.95 -14.30
CA LEU A 564 -39.77 8.00 -13.47
C LEU A 564 -39.64 9.38 -12.82
N ASN A 565 -39.27 9.43 -11.56
CA ASN A 565 -38.81 10.65 -10.90
C ASN A 565 -37.32 10.53 -10.53
N ASP A 566 -36.68 11.65 -10.18
CA ASP A 566 -35.25 11.67 -9.89
C ASP A 566 -34.85 10.76 -8.72
N LYS A 567 -35.74 10.48 -7.75
CA LYS A 567 -35.47 9.58 -6.64
C LYS A 567 -35.48 8.09 -7.04
N ASP A 568 -36.37 7.73 -7.97
CA ASP A 568 -36.47 6.36 -8.48
C ASP A 568 -35.37 6.06 -9.48
N PHE A 569 -34.93 7.05 -10.25
CA PHE A 569 -33.77 6.95 -11.16
C PHE A 569 -32.50 6.57 -10.41
N TRP A 570 -32.22 7.21 -9.28
CA TRP A 570 -31.04 6.89 -8.46
C TRP A 570 -31.09 5.48 -7.83
N LYS A 571 -32.27 4.95 -7.58
CA LYS A 571 -32.42 3.56 -7.14
C LYS A 571 -32.19 2.59 -8.29
N PHE A 572 -32.63 2.95 -9.48
CA PHE A 572 -32.48 2.13 -10.68
C PHE A 572 -31.01 2.08 -11.15
N GLU A 573 -30.33 3.22 -11.19
CA GLU A 573 -28.89 3.30 -11.50
C GLU A 573 -28.03 2.52 -10.49
N LYS A 574 -28.30 2.64 -9.20
CA LYS A 574 -27.64 1.80 -8.18
C LYS A 574 -27.96 0.31 -8.35
N GLY A 575 -29.17 -0.04 -8.76
CA GLY A 575 -29.57 -1.42 -9.03
C GLY A 575 -28.92 -1.99 -10.31
N CYS A 576 -28.72 -1.18 -11.35
CA CYS A 576 -28.00 -1.57 -12.55
C CYS A 576 -26.49 -1.68 -12.31
N ALA A 577 -25.89 -0.73 -11.59
CA ALA A 577 -24.48 -0.78 -11.21
C ALA A 577 -24.17 -2.00 -10.31
N THR A 578 -25.06 -2.37 -9.39
CA THR A 578 -24.90 -3.57 -8.55
C THR A 578 -25.15 -4.88 -9.32
N ARG A 579 -26.03 -4.90 -10.32
CA ARG A 579 -26.22 -6.07 -11.21
C ARG A 579 -25.09 -6.23 -12.22
N GLN A 580 -24.45 -5.15 -12.67
CA GLN A 580 -23.23 -5.20 -13.49
C GLN A 580 -22.00 -5.64 -12.69
N ALA A 581 -22.01 -5.49 -11.37
CA ALA A 581 -20.96 -5.97 -10.46
C ALA A 581 -21.17 -7.44 -10.01
N SER A 582 -22.33 -8.05 -10.29
CA SER A 582 -22.68 -9.41 -9.87
C SER A 582 -22.99 -10.37 -11.02
N GLY A 583 -22.75 -9.98 -12.26
CA GLY A 583 -22.93 -10.82 -13.47
C GLY A 583 -21.63 -11.32 -14.06
#